data_4aa345e149e2071ae3055940d9981c2d
#
_entry.id   4aa345e149e2071ae3055940d9981c2d
#
_cell.length_a   1.000
_cell.length_b   1.000
_cell.length_c   1.000
_cell.angle_alpha   90.00
_cell.angle_beta   90.00
_cell.angle_gamma   90.00
#
_symmetry.space_group_name_H-M   'P 1'
#
loop_
_entity.id
_entity.type
_entity.pdbx_description
1 polymer ?
#
loop_
_entity_poly.entity_id
_entity_poly.type
_entity_poly.pdbx_seq_one_letter_code
_entity_poly.pdbx_strand_id
1 'polypeptide(L)'
;MASNRQFRVGPSYVANAAANILNGTVTSLAGTTPVSLFVAPVIYVKHITLTNKTAGGVTCTLYVGATAGSAGGTEIMGQGQTIAANSSIEKFFAGSGLRMDAVDFLTGVAGAATSIVFEAEIEAGFQ
;
A
#
# COMPACT_ATOMS: atom_id res chain seq x y z
N MET A 1 -25.60 -12.76 3.41
CA MET A 1 -24.84 -12.25 4.57
C MET A 1 -23.50 -11.75 4.13
N ALA A 2 -23.16 -10.55 4.53
CA ALA A 2 -21.83 -9.99 4.27
C ALA A 2 -20.80 -10.76 5.09
N SER A 3 -19.64 -10.99 4.53
CA SER A 3 -18.51 -11.54 5.26
C SER A 3 -17.25 -10.80 4.86
N ASN A 4 -16.37 -10.59 5.82
CA ASN A 4 -15.09 -9.96 5.57
C ASN A 4 -14.03 -11.03 5.41
N ARG A 5 -13.07 -10.75 4.55
CA ARG A 5 -11.93 -11.64 4.36
C ARG A 5 -10.64 -10.88 4.55
N GLN A 6 -9.68 -11.55 5.12
CA GLN A 6 -8.35 -11.01 5.31
C GLN A 6 -7.41 -11.51 4.23
N PHE A 7 -6.56 -10.60 3.74
CA PHE A 7 -5.63 -10.90 2.67
C PHE A 7 -4.27 -10.32 3.01
N ARG A 8 -3.24 -10.96 2.49
CA ARG A 8 -1.94 -10.34 2.37
C ARG A 8 -1.78 -9.83 0.95
N VAL A 9 -1.35 -8.58 0.80
CA VAL A 9 -1.01 -7.97 -0.48
C VAL A 9 0.50 -7.78 -0.52
N GLY A 10 1.10 -8.11 -1.64
CA GLY A 10 2.55 -8.13 -1.78
C GLY A 10 3.13 -9.49 -1.46
N PRO A 11 4.47 -9.63 -1.51
CA PRO A 11 5.43 -8.55 -1.71
C PRO A 11 5.41 -8.00 -3.13
N SER A 12 5.60 -6.69 -3.24
CA SER A 12 5.74 -6.03 -4.53
C SER A 12 6.64 -4.80 -4.37
N TYR A 13 7.27 -4.37 -5.45
CA TYR A 13 8.09 -3.16 -5.39
C TYR A 13 7.24 -1.91 -5.48
N VAL A 14 7.64 -0.89 -4.72
CA VAL A 14 7.09 0.45 -4.87
C VAL A 14 7.84 1.12 -6.03
N ALA A 15 7.09 1.65 -6.99
CA ALA A 15 7.69 2.31 -8.15
C ALA A 15 8.41 3.60 -7.74
N ASN A 16 9.37 4.03 -8.56
CA ASN A 16 10.09 5.28 -8.32
C ASN A 16 9.36 6.51 -8.90
N ALA A 17 8.16 6.31 -9.40
CA ALA A 17 7.23 7.38 -9.75
C ALA A 17 5.90 7.05 -9.08
N ALA A 18 5.10 8.07 -8.76
CA ALA A 18 3.85 7.84 -8.08
C ALA A 18 2.95 6.88 -8.87
N ALA A 19 2.56 5.78 -8.26
CA ALA A 19 1.75 4.75 -8.88
C ALA A 19 0.85 4.10 -7.84
N ASN A 20 -0.35 3.72 -8.26
CA ASN A 20 -1.29 3.09 -7.33
C ASN A 20 -0.88 1.64 -7.04
N ILE A 21 -1.01 1.30 -5.78
CA ILE A 21 -0.78 -0.06 -5.27
C ILE A 21 -2.12 -0.77 -5.11
N LEU A 22 -3.13 -0.05 -4.61
CA LEU A 22 -4.48 -0.56 -4.42
C LEU A 22 -5.50 0.52 -4.82
N ASN A 23 -6.62 0.09 -5.37
CA ASN A 23 -7.74 1.00 -5.63
C ASN A 23 -9.08 0.29 -5.44
N GLY A 24 -9.39 -0.12 -4.25
CA GLY A 24 -10.65 -0.79 -3.97
C GLY A 24 -10.74 -2.22 -4.49
N THR A 25 -9.70 -2.71 -5.16
CA THR A 25 -9.59 -4.10 -5.60
C THR A 25 -8.28 -4.68 -5.12
N VAL A 26 -8.25 -5.99 -4.94
CA VAL A 26 -7.01 -6.67 -4.59
C VAL A 26 -6.15 -6.77 -5.83
N THR A 27 -4.91 -6.29 -5.76
CA THR A 27 -3.97 -6.39 -6.86
C THR A 27 -3.19 -7.69 -6.79
N SER A 28 -2.70 -8.12 -7.94
CA SER A 28 -1.85 -9.30 -8.02
C SER A 28 -0.56 -9.10 -7.23
N LEU A 29 -0.09 -10.15 -6.61
CA LEU A 29 1.21 -10.16 -5.95
C LEU A 29 2.35 -9.90 -6.94
N ALA A 30 2.16 -10.21 -8.20
CA ALA A 30 3.13 -9.89 -9.24
C ALA A 30 3.21 -8.41 -9.56
N GLY A 31 2.28 -7.61 -9.04
CA GLY A 31 2.39 -6.16 -9.01
C GLY A 31 2.08 -5.42 -10.31
N THR A 32 1.74 -6.11 -11.37
CA THR A 32 1.60 -5.45 -12.67
C THR A 32 0.16 -5.37 -13.17
N THR A 33 -0.68 -6.30 -12.77
CA THR A 33 -2.07 -6.33 -13.25
C THR A 33 -2.98 -6.51 -12.06
N PRO A 34 -3.98 -5.63 -11.88
CA PRO A 34 -4.98 -5.84 -10.85
C PRO A 34 -5.68 -7.16 -11.10
N VAL A 35 -5.68 -8.03 -10.11
CA VAL A 35 -6.46 -9.25 -10.16
C VAL A 35 -7.70 -9.00 -9.34
N SER A 36 -8.82 -8.85 -10.03
CA SER A 36 -10.09 -8.73 -9.39
C SER A 36 -10.59 -10.12 -9.04
N LEU A 37 -10.11 -10.69 -7.95
CA LEU A 37 -10.73 -11.89 -7.42
C LEU A 37 -12.17 -11.57 -7.03
N PHE A 38 -12.39 -10.35 -6.64
CA PHE A 38 -13.70 -9.77 -6.35
C PHE A 38 -13.53 -8.26 -6.21
N VAL A 39 -14.60 -7.52 -6.42
CA VAL A 39 -14.62 -6.10 -6.14
C VAL A 39 -15.19 -5.91 -4.74
N ALA A 40 -14.39 -5.35 -3.86
CA ALA A 40 -14.83 -5.05 -2.50
C ALA A 40 -15.31 -3.60 -2.43
N PRO A 41 -16.47 -3.33 -1.81
CA PRO A 41 -16.93 -1.95 -1.65
C PRO A 41 -16.08 -1.17 -0.67
N VAL A 42 -15.41 -1.85 0.25
CA VAL A 42 -14.55 -1.21 1.24
C VAL A 42 -13.38 -2.13 1.59
N ILE A 43 -12.22 -1.51 1.78
CA ILE A 43 -11.01 -2.21 2.22
C ILE A 43 -10.52 -1.50 3.48
N TYR A 44 -10.13 -2.28 4.48
CA TYR A 44 -9.47 -1.79 5.67
C TYR A 44 -8.03 -2.27 5.64
N VAL A 45 -7.09 -1.33 5.59
CA VAL A 45 -5.67 -1.66 5.68
C VAL A 45 -5.31 -1.76 7.15
N LYS A 46 -4.86 -2.94 7.56
CA LYS A 46 -4.54 -3.23 8.95
C LYS A 46 -3.10 -2.92 9.30
N HIS A 47 -2.19 -3.27 8.40
CA HIS A 47 -0.77 -3.23 8.67
C HIS A 47 -0.02 -3.10 7.35
N ILE A 48 0.98 -2.24 7.33
CA ILE A 48 1.87 -2.06 6.17
C ILE A 48 3.31 -2.22 6.63
N THR A 49 4.10 -2.94 5.84
CA THR A 49 5.55 -3.04 6.01
C THR A 49 6.23 -2.58 4.73
N LEU A 50 7.20 -1.69 4.88
CA LEU A 50 8.07 -1.25 3.79
C LEU A 50 9.50 -1.67 4.13
N THR A 51 10.11 -2.46 3.26
CA THR A 51 11.45 -2.99 3.46
C THR A 51 12.38 -2.46 2.40
N ASN A 52 13.47 -1.84 2.81
CA ASN A 52 14.54 -1.43 1.93
C ASN A 52 15.54 -2.58 1.82
N LYS A 53 15.61 -3.19 0.67
CA LYS A 53 16.52 -4.33 0.44
C LYS A 53 17.90 -3.91 -0.06
N THR A 54 18.15 -2.60 -0.23
CA THR A 54 19.40 -2.11 -0.80
C THR A 54 20.43 -1.78 0.29
N ALA A 55 21.66 -1.54 -0.15
CA ALA A 55 22.75 -1.20 0.75
C ALA A 55 22.81 0.29 1.11
N GLY A 56 21.93 1.11 0.56
CA GLY A 56 21.85 2.54 0.86
C GLY A 56 20.45 2.94 1.33
N GLY A 57 20.34 4.06 2.02
CA GLY A 57 19.04 4.58 2.43
C GLY A 57 18.18 5.00 1.25
N VAL A 58 16.88 4.70 1.30
CA VAL A 58 15.93 5.05 0.24
C VAL A 58 14.67 5.60 0.89
N THR A 59 14.14 6.70 0.31
CA THR A 59 12.87 7.26 0.76
C THR A 59 11.71 6.48 0.14
N CYS A 60 10.60 6.44 0.87
CA CYS A 60 9.36 5.89 0.33
C CYS A 60 8.19 6.55 1.03
N THR A 61 7.22 7.01 0.27
CA THR A 61 6.03 7.66 0.82
C THR A 61 4.78 7.01 0.25
N LEU A 62 3.79 6.80 1.12
CA LEU A 62 2.49 6.26 0.74
C LEU A 62 1.42 7.32 0.95
N TYR A 63 0.48 7.38 0.02
CA TYR A 63 -0.63 8.34 0.01
C TYR A 63 -1.95 7.61 -0.17
N VAL A 64 -3.02 8.15 0.38
CA VAL A 64 -4.38 7.67 0.14
C VAL A 64 -5.22 8.81 -0.41
N GLY A 65 -5.94 8.55 -1.48
CA GLY A 65 -6.81 9.55 -2.07
C GLY A 65 -7.62 9.02 -3.22
N ALA A 66 -8.45 9.87 -3.79
CA ALA A 66 -9.38 9.50 -4.86
C ALA A 66 -8.74 9.47 -6.24
N THR A 67 -7.42 9.69 -6.34
CA THR A 67 -6.70 9.63 -7.60
C THR A 67 -5.43 8.81 -7.43
N ALA A 68 -4.93 8.28 -8.52
CA ALA A 68 -3.70 7.47 -8.50
C ALA A 68 -2.43 8.31 -8.38
N GLY A 69 -2.52 9.64 -8.36
CA GLY A 69 -1.38 10.52 -8.17
C GLY A 69 -1.07 10.73 -6.69
N SER A 70 0.15 11.13 -6.39
CA SER A 70 0.51 11.55 -5.05
C SER A 70 -0.17 12.89 -4.75
N ALA A 71 -0.58 13.08 -3.49
CA ALA A 71 -1.22 14.32 -3.08
C ALA A 71 -0.66 14.77 -1.74
N GLY A 72 -0.06 15.95 -1.71
CA GLY A 72 0.47 16.52 -0.47
C GLY A 72 -0.63 16.68 0.55
N GLY A 73 -0.37 16.22 1.77
CA GLY A 73 -1.34 16.26 2.85
C GLY A 73 -2.14 14.97 3.01
N THR A 74 -1.98 14.00 2.13
CA THR A 74 -2.64 12.69 2.26
C THR A 74 -1.65 11.58 2.54
N GLU A 75 -0.45 11.92 2.95
CA GLU A 75 0.60 10.97 3.30
C GLU A 75 0.18 10.18 4.54
N ILE A 76 0.23 8.87 4.43
CA ILE A 76 -0.10 7.99 5.56
C ILE A 76 1.14 7.35 6.17
N MET A 77 2.26 7.33 5.46
CA MET A 77 3.47 6.66 5.91
C MET A 77 4.68 7.17 5.13
N GLY A 78 5.79 7.35 5.82
CA GLY A 78 7.10 7.54 5.22
C GLY A 78 7.46 8.96 4.80
N GLN A 79 6.57 9.92 4.90
CA GLN A 79 6.85 11.29 4.46
C GLN A 79 8.10 11.85 5.15
N GLY A 80 9.04 12.36 4.36
CA GLY A 80 10.25 12.98 4.87
C GLY A 80 11.21 12.03 5.56
N GLN A 81 10.98 10.72 5.47
CA GLN A 81 11.79 9.71 6.12
C GLN A 81 12.59 8.90 5.12
N THR A 82 13.81 8.54 5.52
CA THR A 82 14.63 7.60 4.77
C THR A 82 14.60 6.26 5.48
N ILE A 83 14.30 5.20 4.74
CA ILE A 83 14.38 3.85 5.27
C ILE A 83 15.82 3.41 5.16
N ALA A 84 16.44 3.07 6.28
CA ALA A 84 17.84 2.69 6.31
C ALA A 84 18.10 1.43 5.48
N ALA A 85 19.33 1.27 5.04
CA ALA A 85 19.75 0.12 4.26
C ALA A 85 19.41 -1.20 4.98
N ASN A 86 18.89 -2.16 4.25
CA ASN A 86 18.54 -3.49 4.75
C ASN A 86 17.63 -3.46 5.98
N SER A 87 16.76 -2.46 6.07
CA SER A 87 15.85 -2.28 7.20
C SER A 87 14.41 -2.16 6.73
N SER A 88 13.48 -2.28 7.64
CA SER A 88 12.07 -2.09 7.34
C SER A 88 11.43 -1.15 8.34
N ILE A 89 10.36 -0.50 7.89
CA ILE A 89 9.47 0.27 8.77
C ILE A 89 8.07 -0.32 8.65
N GLU A 90 7.32 -0.22 9.73
CA GLU A 90 5.98 -0.79 9.82
C GLU A 90 5.00 0.24 10.34
N LYS A 91 3.74 0.09 9.94
CA LYS A 91 2.66 0.87 10.54
C LYS A 91 1.46 -0.01 10.74
N PHE A 92 0.95 -0.02 11.96
CA PHE A 92 -0.31 -0.64 12.32
C PHE A 92 -1.37 0.45 12.43
N PHE A 93 -2.53 0.20 11.83
CA PHE A 93 -3.63 1.15 11.88
C PHE A 93 -4.61 0.72 12.99
N ALA A 94 -4.92 1.65 13.89
CA ALA A 94 -5.76 1.38 15.04
C ALA A 94 -7.20 1.06 14.64
N GLY A 95 -7.93 0.42 15.54
CA GLY A 95 -9.33 0.10 15.37
C GLY A 95 -9.56 -0.89 14.22
N SER A 96 -10.48 -0.54 13.33
CA SER A 96 -10.78 -1.38 12.17
C SER A 96 -9.72 -1.31 11.08
N GLY A 97 -8.79 -0.38 11.18
CA GLY A 97 -7.77 -0.13 10.18
C GLY A 97 -8.03 1.14 9.39
N LEU A 98 -7.18 1.40 8.41
CA LEU A 98 -7.35 2.52 7.48
C LEU A 98 -8.41 2.16 6.45
N ARG A 99 -9.53 2.87 6.45
CA ARG A 99 -10.61 2.60 5.52
C ARG A 99 -10.30 3.19 4.15
N MET A 100 -10.48 2.39 3.12
CA MET A 100 -10.45 2.81 1.73
C MET A 100 -11.77 2.42 1.07
N ASP A 101 -12.44 3.38 0.48
CA ASP A 101 -13.65 3.14 -0.30
C ASP A 101 -13.29 2.72 -1.72
N ALA A 102 -14.27 2.26 -2.49
CA ALA A 102 -14.03 1.68 -3.81
C ALA A 102 -13.36 2.64 -4.79
N VAL A 103 -13.47 3.95 -4.57
CA VAL A 103 -12.87 4.98 -5.44
C VAL A 103 -11.48 5.42 -4.98
N ASP A 104 -11.02 4.95 -3.83
CA ASP A 104 -9.75 5.38 -3.27
C ASP A 104 -8.59 4.57 -3.84
N PHE A 105 -7.44 5.23 -3.90
CA PHE A 105 -6.18 4.60 -4.27
C PHE A 105 -5.20 4.67 -3.10
N LEU A 106 -4.47 3.60 -2.90
CA LEU A 106 -3.25 3.64 -2.12
C LEU A 106 -2.11 3.81 -3.11
N THR A 107 -1.45 4.94 -3.07
CA THR A 107 -0.39 5.32 -4.00
C THR A 107 0.94 5.34 -3.28
N GLY A 108 1.98 4.88 -3.93
CA GLY A 108 3.32 4.91 -3.35
C GLY A 108 4.35 5.43 -4.31
N VAL A 109 5.41 6.02 -3.76
CA VAL A 109 6.58 6.44 -4.53
C VAL A 109 7.84 6.18 -3.71
N ALA A 110 8.80 5.50 -4.31
CA ALA A 110 10.10 5.25 -3.72
C ALA A 110 11.15 6.12 -4.39
N GLY A 111 12.21 6.46 -3.64
CA GLY A 111 13.30 7.27 -4.18
C GLY A 111 14.17 6.55 -5.20
N ALA A 112 14.08 5.22 -5.28
CA ALA A 112 14.83 4.42 -6.26
C ALA A 112 13.98 3.23 -6.69
N ALA A 113 14.12 2.83 -7.94
CA ALA A 113 13.39 1.66 -8.48
C ALA A 113 13.91 0.36 -7.83
N THR A 114 13.04 -0.62 -7.73
CA THR A 114 13.34 -1.97 -7.22
C THR A 114 14.09 -1.98 -5.88
N SER A 115 13.78 -1.03 -5.04
CA SER A 115 14.48 -0.85 -3.75
C SER A 115 13.59 -1.14 -2.55
N ILE A 116 12.34 -0.70 -2.58
CA ILE A 116 11.41 -0.82 -1.46
C ILE A 116 10.38 -1.89 -1.76
N VAL A 117 10.29 -2.88 -0.88
CA VAL A 117 9.29 -3.94 -0.97
C VAL A 117 8.12 -3.60 -0.06
N PHE A 118 6.94 -3.59 -0.64
CA PHE A 118 5.68 -3.33 0.04
C PHE A 118 4.98 -4.64 0.37
N GLU A 119 4.52 -4.75 1.61
CA GLU A 119 3.60 -5.80 2.04
C GLU A 119 2.54 -5.19 2.94
N ALA A 120 1.32 -5.67 2.83
CA ALA A 120 0.24 -5.19 3.68
C ALA A 120 -0.71 -6.33 4.04
N GLU A 121 -1.33 -6.21 5.19
CA GLU A 121 -2.49 -7.02 5.55
C GLU A 121 -3.72 -6.14 5.44
N ILE A 122 -4.71 -6.62 4.71
CA ILE A 122 -5.96 -5.92 4.51
C ILE A 122 -7.14 -6.80 4.87
N GLU A 123 -8.25 -6.16 5.17
CA GLU A 123 -9.54 -6.82 5.33
C GLU A 123 -10.49 -6.22 4.31
N ALA A 124 -11.08 -7.04 3.46
CA ALA A 124 -12.04 -6.61 2.46
C ALA A 124 -13.45 -6.89 2.97
N GLY A 125 -14.29 -5.85 2.91
CA GLY A 125 -15.70 -5.97 3.29
C GLY A 125 -16.55 -6.30 2.08
N PHE A 126 -17.39 -7.31 2.22
CA PHE A 126 -18.32 -7.73 1.18
C PHE A 126 -19.76 -7.48 1.63
N GLN A 127 -20.54 -6.99 0.71
CA GLN A 127 -21.96 -6.75 0.93
C GLN A 127 -22.78 -7.83 0.23
#